data_2c8ffe6891b1a27ce5c056b73dd2fcba
#
_entry.id   2c8ffe6891b1a27ce5c056b73dd2fcba
#
_cell.length_a   1.000
_cell.length_b   1.000
_cell.length_c   1.000
_cell.angle_alpha   90.00
_cell.angle_beta   90.00
_cell.angle_gamma   90.00
#
_symmetry.space_group_name_H-M   'P 1'
#
loop_
_entity.id
_entity.type
_entity.pdbx_description
1 polymer ?
#
loop_
_entity_poly.entity_id
_entity_poly.type
_entity_poly.pdbx_seq_one_letter_code
_entity_poly.pdbx_strand_id
1 'polypeptide(L)'
;MIGRILVSLMAVSALAACVTLGGLSLFTQSVDNDGNAFTSGSVDISTSPASAFITMSSMAPGDSVTDQLTVSNDGTLELRYAVTTAATNTDSLDLRDALTLTIKTLGTNCTTFDGTELYTGTLASGAIGDPTQGADSGDRTLAASGSEDLCFKVELPSAATGPEGAATTATFTFAAEQTKNNP
;
A
#
# COMPACT_ATOMS: atom_id res chain seq x y z
N MET A 1 23.37 -12.73 -92.99
CA MET A 1 22.60 -11.70 -92.27
C MET A 1 22.02 -12.21 -90.99
N ILE A 2 21.51 -13.41 -90.91
CA ILE A 2 20.80 -14.00 -89.73
C ILE A 2 21.69 -14.07 -88.47
N GLY A 3 23.01 -14.47 -88.64
CA GLY A 3 23.92 -14.59 -87.48
C GLY A 3 24.26 -13.28 -86.79
N ARG A 4 24.26 -12.19 -87.47
CA ARG A 4 24.50 -10.85 -86.89
C ARG A 4 23.29 -10.33 -86.11
N ILE A 5 22.09 -10.69 -86.54
CA ILE A 5 20.84 -10.32 -85.86
C ILE A 5 20.74 -11.12 -84.57
N LEU A 6 21.09 -12.42 -84.60
CA LEU A 6 21.08 -13.27 -83.42
C LEU A 6 22.04 -12.79 -82.33
N VAL A 7 23.25 -12.39 -82.72
CA VAL A 7 24.24 -11.86 -81.75
C VAL A 7 23.80 -10.53 -81.14
N SER A 8 23.21 -9.64 -81.93
CA SER A 8 22.67 -8.37 -81.42
C SER A 8 21.45 -8.59 -80.52
N LEU A 9 20.57 -9.56 -80.80
CA LEU A 9 19.45 -9.89 -79.91
C LEU A 9 19.94 -10.46 -78.55
N MET A 10 20.94 -11.34 -78.57
CA MET A 10 21.56 -11.86 -77.34
C MET A 10 22.22 -10.76 -76.51
N ALA A 11 22.93 -9.83 -77.17
CA ALA A 11 23.54 -8.71 -76.45
C ALA A 11 22.53 -7.77 -75.77
N VAL A 12 21.40 -7.52 -76.44
CA VAL A 12 20.33 -6.67 -75.88
C VAL A 12 19.60 -7.38 -74.75
N SER A 13 19.39 -8.70 -74.85
CA SER A 13 18.76 -9.45 -73.77
C SER A 13 19.67 -9.58 -72.55
N ALA A 14 20.98 -9.71 -72.70
CA ALA A 14 21.93 -9.72 -71.59
C ALA A 14 22.01 -8.36 -70.87
N LEU A 15 21.92 -7.23 -71.61
CA LEU A 15 21.90 -5.88 -71.02
C LEU A 15 20.57 -5.65 -70.25
N ALA A 16 19.46 -6.11 -70.78
CA ALA A 16 18.15 -5.99 -70.09
C ALA A 16 18.13 -6.80 -68.80
N ALA A 17 18.75 -7.96 -68.75
CA ALA A 17 18.84 -8.77 -67.52
C ALA A 17 19.71 -8.11 -66.46
N CYS A 18 20.79 -7.42 -66.85
CA CYS A 18 21.65 -6.68 -65.89
C CYS A 18 20.94 -5.46 -65.29
N VAL A 19 20.10 -4.76 -66.07
CA VAL A 19 19.34 -3.58 -65.55
C VAL A 19 18.25 -4.01 -64.60
N THR A 20 17.63 -5.18 -64.78
CA THR A 20 16.57 -5.66 -63.86
C THR A 20 17.11 -6.21 -62.51
N LEU A 21 18.37 -6.65 -62.46
CA LEU A 21 19.02 -7.10 -61.23
C LEU A 21 19.70 -5.99 -60.42
N GLY A 22 20.03 -4.86 -61.09
CA GLY A 22 20.69 -3.72 -60.45
C GLY A 22 19.72 -2.67 -59.83
N GLY A 23 18.42 -2.77 -60.12
CA GLY A 23 17.45 -1.75 -59.79
C GLY A 23 16.70 -1.93 -58.45
N LEU A 24 16.94 -2.99 -57.69
CA LEU A 24 16.26 -3.27 -56.42
C LEU A 24 17.20 -3.23 -55.20
N SER A 25 18.14 -2.28 -55.21
CA SER A 25 18.87 -1.96 -53.99
C SER A 25 17.93 -1.13 -53.09
N LEU A 26 17.12 -1.80 -52.31
CA LEU A 26 16.41 -1.21 -51.21
C LEU A 26 17.42 -0.94 -50.09
N PHE A 27 17.81 0.33 -49.94
CA PHE A 27 18.56 0.76 -48.78
C PHE A 27 17.58 0.86 -47.61
N THR A 28 17.62 -0.12 -46.72
CA THR A 28 16.88 -0.08 -45.46
C THR A 28 17.88 0.18 -44.35
N GLN A 29 17.58 1.14 -43.50
CA GLN A 29 18.33 1.43 -42.31
C GLN A 29 17.38 1.29 -41.12
N SER A 30 17.77 0.53 -40.13
CA SER A 30 17.13 0.49 -38.83
C SER A 30 18.06 1.09 -37.78
N VAL A 31 17.53 1.82 -36.87
CA VAL A 31 18.24 2.31 -35.70
C VAL A 31 17.53 1.77 -34.49
N ASP A 32 18.25 1.02 -33.67
CA ASP A 32 17.75 0.56 -32.38
C ASP A 32 18.05 1.64 -31.34
N ASN A 33 17.10 1.95 -30.52
CA ASN A 33 17.25 2.82 -29.36
C ASN A 33 17.28 1.92 -28.13
N ASP A 34 18.47 1.42 -27.83
CA ASP A 34 18.71 0.49 -26.74
C ASP A 34 18.84 1.20 -25.39
N GLY A 35 18.72 0.42 -24.30
CA GLY A 35 18.95 0.92 -22.94
C GLY A 35 17.72 1.56 -22.28
N ASN A 36 16.53 1.41 -22.86
CA ASN A 36 15.28 1.86 -22.22
C ASN A 36 14.96 0.94 -21.05
N ALA A 37 15.15 1.41 -19.81
CA ALA A 37 14.83 0.68 -18.59
C ALA A 37 13.56 1.25 -17.94
N PHE A 38 12.67 0.35 -17.52
CA PHE A 38 11.44 0.69 -16.81
C PHE A 38 11.40 -0.08 -15.51
N THR A 39 11.16 0.61 -14.40
CA THR A 39 11.02 0.01 -13.07
C THR A 39 9.67 0.41 -12.49
N SER A 40 8.90 -0.55 -11.98
CA SER A 40 7.67 -0.26 -11.24
C SER A 40 8.00 0.19 -9.82
N GLY A 41 7.16 1.04 -9.25
CA GLY A 41 7.19 1.35 -7.83
C GLY A 41 6.53 0.24 -7.00
N SER A 42 6.75 0.28 -5.68
CA SER A 42 6.19 -0.64 -4.70
C SER A 42 5.39 0.10 -3.64
N VAL A 43 4.34 -0.54 -3.14
CA VAL A 43 3.64 -0.20 -1.90
C VAL A 43 4.05 -1.24 -0.87
N ASP A 44 4.55 -0.79 0.28
CA ASP A 44 4.96 -1.64 1.38
C ASP A 44 4.71 -0.89 2.70
N ILE A 45 3.92 -1.48 3.59
CA ILE A 45 3.58 -0.90 4.89
C ILE A 45 4.06 -1.83 6.01
N SER A 46 4.68 -1.26 7.01
CA SER A 46 5.11 -1.97 8.21
C SER A 46 4.72 -1.24 9.48
N THR A 47 4.75 -1.95 10.60
CA THR A 47 4.51 -1.37 11.92
C THR A 47 5.62 -1.76 12.89
N SER A 48 5.95 -0.85 13.81
CA SER A 48 6.89 -1.11 14.89
C SER A 48 6.28 -0.67 16.24
N PRO A 49 6.14 -1.62 17.19
CA PRO A 49 6.45 -3.05 17.08
C PRO A 49 5.52 -3.80 16.12
N ALA A 50 6.03 -4.88 15.49
CA ALA A 50 5.27 -5.73 14.57
C ALA A 50 4.39 -6.80 15.26
N SER A 51 4.38 -6.83 16.58
CA SER A 51 3.62 -7.76 17.41
C SER A 51 2.82 -7.01 18.46
N ALA A 52 2.19 -7.72 19.40
CA ALA A 52 1.41 -7.10 20.46
C ALA A 52 2.18 -5.97 21.16
N PHE A 53 1.67 -4.75 21.07
CA PHE A 53 2.31 -3.55 21.62
C PHE A 53 1.52 -2.98 22.80
N ILE A 54 0.23 -3.30 22.94
CA ILE A 54 -0.63 -2.81 24.01
C ILE A 54 -1.26 -4.00 24.74
N THR A 55 -0.91 -4.19 25.99
CA THR A 55 -1.41 -5.30 26.81
C THR A 55 -1.63 -4.86 28.24
N MET A 56 -2.67 -5.35 28.85
CA MET A 56 -2.95 -5.16 30.27
C MET A 56 -3.66 -6.38 30.83
N SER A 57 -3.31 -6.81 32.04
CA SER A 57 -3.97 -7.87 32.77
C SER A 57 -4.70 -7.31 33.99
N SER A 58 -5.79 -7.97 34.39
CA SER A 58 -6.54 -7.65 35.62
C SER A 58 -7.02 -6.19 35.68
N MET A 59 -7.57 -5.68 34.57
CA MET A 59 -8.12 -4.33 34.51
C MET A 59 -9.30 -4.18 35.49
N ALA A 60 -9.29 -3.11 36.25
CA ALA A 60 -10.43 -2.65 37.03
C ALA A 60 -11.09 -1.44 36.32
N PRO A 61 -12.39 -1.16 36.58
CA PRO A 61 -13.01 0.06 36.08
C PRO A 61 -12.22 1.31 36.43
N GLY A 62 -11.88 2.11 35.40
CA GLY A 62 -11.01 3.29 35.50
C GLY A 62 -9.56 3.03 35.08
N ASP A 63 -9.15 1.78 34.90
CA ASP A 63 -7.79 1.47 34.40
C ASP A 63 -7.67 1.73 32.90
N SER A 64 -6.48 2.15 32.51
CA SER A 64 -6.12 2.34 31.10
C SER A 64 -4.67 1.98 30.85
N VAL A 65 -4.38 1.59 29.63
CA VAL A 65 -3.03 1.38 29.11
C VAL A 65 -2.86 2.18 27.83
N THR A 66 -1.70 2.82 27.67
CA THR A 66 -1.38 3.64 26.51
C THR A 66 -0.03 3.22 25.97
N ASP A 67 0.07 3.05 24.65
CA ASP A 67 1.32 2.71 24.00
C ASP A 67 1.42 3.36 22.60
N GLN A 68 2.62 3.37 22.05
CA GLN A 68 2.95 3.94 20.75
C GLN A 68 3.12 2.85 19.69
N LEU A 69 2.64 3.12 18.49
CA LEU A 69 2.90 2.33 17.31
C LEU A 69 3.40 3.26 16.19
N THR A 70 4.55 2.93 15.60
CA THR A 70 5.06 3.59 14.40
C THR A 70 4.54 2.86 13.18
N VAL A 71 3.94 3.58 12.24
CA VAL A 71 3.54 3.08 10.92
C VAL A 71 4.52 3.62 9.90
N SER A 72 5.11 2.75 9.07
CA SER A 72 6.12 3.12 8.07
C SER A 72 5.70 2.70 6.68
N ASN A 73 6.03 3.53 5.70
CA ASN A 73 5.98 3.21 4.29
C ASN A 73 7.38 2.81 3.83
N ASP A 74 7.63 1.52 3.72
CA ASP A 74 8.91 0.96 3.25
C ASP A 74 8.96 0.85 1.72
N GLY A 75 7.88 1.25 1.04
CA GLY A 75 7.76 1.28 -0.40
C GLY A 75 8.37 2.51 -1.07
N THR A 76 8.36 2.50 -2.39
CA THR A 76 8.90 3.59 -3.23
C THR A 76 7.81 4.55 -3.74
N LEU A 77 6.54 4.23 -3.52
CA LEU A 77 5.39 5.07 -3.85
C LEU A 77 4.78 5.67 -2.58
N GLU A 78 4.19 6.86 -2.71
CA GLU A 78 3.29 7.37 -1.69
C GLU A 78 2.10 6.42 -1.55
N LEU A 79 1.74 6.13 -0.31
CA LEU A 79 0.58 5.32 0.03
C LEU A 79 -0.40 6.09 0.91
N ARG A 80 -1.66 5.65 0.89
CA ARG A 80 -2.63 5.92 1.94
C ARG A 80 -2.97 4.62 2.64
N TYR A 81 -3.38 4.70 3.89
CA TYR A 81 -3.75 3.53 4.66
C TYR A 81 -4.93 3.80 5.57
N ALA A 82 -5.66 2.74 5.84
CA ALA A 82 -6.73 2.66 6.82
C ALA A 82 -6.37 1.65 7.91
N VAL A 83 -6.95 1.80 9.09
CA VAL A 83 -6.80 0.87 10.21
C VAL A 83 -8.16 0.34 10.60
N THR A 84 -8.27 -0.96 10.81
CA THR A 84 -9.47 -1.59 11.38
C THR A 84 -9.09 -2.47 12.56
N THR A 85 -10.01 -2.61 13.51
CA THR A 85 -9.82 -3.52 14.65
C THR A 85 -10.81 -4.68 14.61
N ALA A 86 -10.34 -5.83 15.06
CA ALA A 86 -11.18 -6.99 15.38
C ALA A 86 -10.79 -7.49 16.76
N ALA A 87 -11.75 -7.70 17.64
CA ALA A 87 -11.51 -8.18 18.99
C ALA A 87 -12.32 -9.44 19.28
N THR A 88 -11.69 -10.40 19.96
CA THR A 88 -12.30 -11.71 20.30
C THR A 88 -13.34 -11.58 21.39
N ASN A 89 -14.30 -12.52 21.42
CA ASN A 89 -15.30 -12.67 22.47
C ASN A 89 -15.55 -14.16 22.72
N THR A 90 -14.47 -14.90 22.98
CA THR A 90 -14.51 -16.37 23.10
C THR A 90 -15.19 -16.84 24.39
N ASP A 91 -15.17 -16.01 25.42
CA ASP A 91 -15.83 -16.25 26.71
C ASP A 91 -17.30 -15.77 26.75
N SER A 92 -17.75 -15.06 25.70
CA SER A 92 -19.10 -14.47 25.60
C SER A 92 -19.42 -13.47 26.72
N LEU A 93 -18.41 -12.82 27.30
CA LEU A 93 -18.55 -11.83 28.35
C LEU A 93 -18.46 -10.37 27.86
N ASP A 94 -18.28 -10.16 26.54
CA ASP A 94 -18.33 -8.85 25.86
C ASP A 94 -17.35 -7.78 26.37
N LEU A 95 -16.19 -8.18 26.92
CA LEU A 95 -15.17 -7.24 27.37
C LEU A 95 -14.74 -6.29 26.24
N ARG A 96 -14.63 -6.79 24.99
CA ARG A 96 -14.27 -6.00 23.80
C ARG A 96 -15.21 -4.82 23.56
N ASP A 97 -16.48 -4.95 23.95
CA ASP A 97 -17.52 -3.92 23.77
C ASP A 97 -17.56 -2.95 24.96
N ALA A 98 -17.08 -3.40 26.14
CA ALA A 98 -16.92 -2.58 27.34
C ALA A 98 -15.65 -1.70 27.33
N LEU A 99 -14.60 -2.12 26.59
CA LEU A 99 -13.37 -1.38 26.48
C LEU A 99 -13.51 -0.21 25.48
N THR A 100 -13.04 0.95 25.88
CA THR A 100 -12.91 2.12 24.99
C THR A 100 -11.51 2.14 24.40
N LEU A 101 -11.43 2.14 23.06
CA LEU A 101 -10.22 2.42 22.30
C LEU A 101 -10.22 3.90 21.87
N THR A 102 -9.13 4.59 22.13
CA THR A 102 -8.87 5.92 21.55
C THR A 102 -7.54 5.88 20.81
N ILE A 103 -7.52 6.38 19.56
CA ILE A 103 -6.32 6.47 18.74
C ILE A 103 -6.09 7.94 18.42
N LYS A 104 -4.87 8.41 18.63
CA LYS A 104 -4.43 9.79 18.34
C LYS A 104 -3.14 9.80 17.55
N THR A 105 -2.87 10.89 16.84
CA THR A 105 -1.52 11.20 16.36
C THR A 105 -0.60 11.43 17.56
N LEU A 106 0.70 11.26 17.36
CA LEU A 106 1.67 11.67 18.36
C LEU A 106 1.61 13.21 18.53
N GLY A 107 1.36 13.64 19.77
CA GLY A 107 1.53 15.01 20.18
C GLY A 107 2.93 15.20 20.80
N THR A 108 3.00 15.59 22.06
CA THR A 108 4.26 15.66 22.80
C THR A 108 4.85 14.26 23.01
N ASN A 109 4.03 13.34 23.49
CA ASN A 109 4.33 11.91 23.65
C ASN A 109 3.02 11.16 23.94
N CYS A 110 3.05 9.83 23.87
CA CYS A 110 1.84 9.02 24.11
C CYS A 110 1.39 9.02 25.58
N THR A 111 2.25 9.35 26.54
CA THR A 111 1.86 9.45 27.95
C THR A 111 0.99 10.67 28.22
N THR A 112 1.30 11.82 27.61
CA THR A 112 0.47 13.02 27.69
C THR A 112 -0.82 12.91 26.88
N PHE A 113 -0.81 12.08 25.84
CA PHE A 113 -1.94 11.76 24.97
C PHE A 113 -2.66 13.00 24.40
N ASP A 114 -1.85 14.00 24.02
CA ASP A 114 -2.28 15.35 23.60
C ASP A 114 -2.34 15.54 22.07
N GLY A 115 -2.15 14.47 21.30
CA GLY A 115 -2.27 14.48 19.84
C GLY A 115 -3.70 14.65 19.35
N THR A 116 -3.84 14.81 18.02
CA THR A 116 -5.16 14.88 17.35
C THR A 116 -5.85 13.53 17.42
N GLU A 117 -7.11 13.53 17.84
CA GLU A 117 -7.93 12.33 17.90
C GLU A 117 -8.31 11.88 16.49
N LEU A 118 -8.07 10.59 16.20
CA LEU A 118 -8.42 9.92 14.95
C LEU A 118 -9.61 8.98 15.13
N TYR A 119 -9.70 8.36 16.30
CA TYR A 119 -10.79 7.46 16.66
C TYR A 119 -11.03 7.48 18.16
N THR A 120 -12.29 7.37 18.58
CA THR A 120 -12.72 7.00 19.92
C THR A 120 -14.01 6.19 19.83
N GLY A 121 -14.03 5.04 20.50
CA GLY A 121 -15.18 4.12 20.49
C GLY A 121 -14.85 2.78 21.12
N THR A 122 -15.65 1.75 20.85
CA THR A 122 -15.38 0.42 21.41
C THR A 122 -14.14 -0.22 20.76
N LEU A 123 -13.43 -1.04 21.53
CA LEU A 123 -12.28 -1.80 21.00
C LEU A 123 -12.70 -2.72 19.85
N ALA A 124 -13.93 -3.23 19.88
CA ALA A 124 -14.44 -4.16 18.87
C ALA A 124 -14.61 -3.56 17.47
N SER A 125 -14.76 -2.23 17.36
CA SER A 125 -15.13 -1.56 16.11
C SER A 125 -14.24 -0.35 15.76
N GLY A 126 -12.99 -0.35 16.24
CA GLY A 126 -12.05 0.71 15.92
C GLY A 126 -11.75 0.78 14.42
N ALA A 127 -11.80 2.02 13.88
CA ALA A 127 -11.46 2.29 12.50
C ALA A 127 -10.87 3.68 12.34
N ILE A 128 -9.86 3.80 11.48
CA ILE A 128 -9.32 5.04 10.92
C ILE A 128 -9.36 4.87 9.43
N GLY A 129 -10.06 5.77 8.71
CA GLY A 129 -10.25 5.64 7.26
C GLY A 129 -11.17 4.47 6.88
N ASP A 130 -11.13 4.09 5.61
CA ASP A 130 -11.86 2.96 5.04
C ASP A 130 -10.90 2.06 4.25
N PRO A 131 -10.84 0.75 4.50
CA PRO A 131 -9.93 -0.15 3.78
C PRO A 131 -10.40 -0.48 2.35
N THR A 132 -11.50 0.08 1.87
CA THR A 132 -11.93 -0.05 0.47
C THR A 132 -10.99 0.73 -0.44
N GLN A 133 -10.93 0.32 -1.71
CA GLN A 133 -10.06 1.00 -2.67
C GLN A 133 -10.61 2.40 -3.00
N GLY A 134 -9.74 3.39 -2.96
CA GLY A 134 -10.05 4.78 -3.29
C GLY A 134 -9.68 5.75 -2.17
N ALA A 135 -9.88 7.05 -2.41
CA ALA A 135 -9.62 8.09 -1.42
C ALA A 135 -10.82 8.26 -0.50
N ASP A 136 -10.75 7.68 0.68
CA ASP A 136 -11.81 7.71 1.65
C ASP A 136 -11.55 8.70 2.80
N SER A 137 -12.64 9.14 3.42
CA SER A 137 -12.55 10.08 4.54
C SER A 137 -11.88 9.42 5.74
N GLY A 138 -10.83 10.05 6.24
CA GLY A 138 -10.07 9.57 7.40
C GLY A 138 -8.84 8.74 7.05
N ASP A 139 -8.63 8.40 5.77
CA ASP A 139 -7.41 7.75 5.33
C ASP A 139 -6.17 8.57 5.69
N ARG A 140 -5.10 7.86 6.06
CA ARG A 140 -3.81 8.43 6.41
C ARG A 140 -2.85 8.30 5.24
N THR A 141 -2.08 9.33 4.93
CA THR A 141 -1.14 9.33 3.80
C THR A 141 0.30 9.36 4.30
N LEU A 142 1.16 8.49 3.75
CA LEU A 142 2.60 8.47 3.99
C LEU A 142 3.35 8.58 2.67
N ALA A 143 4.24 9.56 2.58
CA ALA A 143 5.18 9.65 1.48
C ALA A 143 6.07 8.41 1.41
N ALA A 144 6.68 8.15 0.25
CA ALA A 144 7.69 7.08 0.11
C ALA A 144 8.76 7.21 1.20
N SER A 145 9.08 6.12 1.88
CA SER A 145 10.01 6.07 3.02
C SER A 145 9.63 6.96 4.21
N GLY A 146 8.37 7.40 4.27
CA GLY A 146 7.82 8.17 5.37
C GLY A 146 7.28 7.29 6.50
N SER A 147 7.13 7.86 7.69
CA SER A 147 6.50 7.20 8.84
C SER A 147 5.71 8.17 9.67
N GLU A 148 4.78 7.66 10.48
CA GLU A 148 4.11 8.41 11.52
C GLU A 148 3.94 7.58 12.78
N ASP A 149 3.88 8.26 13.91
CA ASP A 149 3.64 7.66 15.21
C ASP A 149 2.18 7.88 15.63
N LEU A 150 1.55 6.80 16.04
CA LEU A 150 0.19 6.79 16.58
C LEU A 150 0.21 6.38 18.05
N CYS A 151 -0.60 7.03 18.86
CA CYS A 151 -0.80 6.68 20.25
C CYS A 151 -2.14 5.96 20.42
N PHE A 152 -2.10 4.78 20.97
CA PHE A 152 -3.26 3.96 21.27
C PHE A 152 -3.50 3.95 22.77
N LYS A 153 -4.74 4.19 23.19
CA LYS A 153 -5.15 4.03 24.57
C LYS A 153 -6.37 3.09 24.64
N VAL A 154 -6.27 2.06 25.46
CA VAL A 154 -7.38 1.18 25.80
C VAL A 154 -7.73 1.42 27.26
N GLU A 155 -8.98 1.69 27.54
CA GLU A 155 -9.49 2.02 28.87
C GLU A 155 -10.73 1.18 29.19
N LEU A 156 -10.81 0.65 30.40
CA LEU A 156 -12.07 0.16 30.97
C LEU A 156 -12.71 1.33 31.71
N PRO A 157 -13.78 1.94 31.16
CA PRO A 157 -14.37 3.13 31.76
C PRO A 157 -14.75 2.92 33.22
N SER A 158 -14.60 3.93 34.07
CA SER A 158 -14.90 3.85 35.50
C SER A 158 -16.38 3.54 35.80
N ALA A 159 -17.27 3.86 34.86
CA ALA A 159 -18.71 3.52 34.94
C ALA A 159 -19.02 2.13 34.36
N ALA A 160 -18.03 1.40 33.84
CA ALA A 160 -18.25 0.07 33.30
C ALA A 160 -18.68 -0.88 34.43
N THR A 161 -19.81 -1.52 34.25
CA THR A 161 -20.25 -2.68 35.06
C THR A 161 -19.74 -3.96 34.41
N GLY A 162 -18.48 -3.94 33.97
CA GLY A 162 -17.88 -4.93 33.10
C GLY A 162 -17.88 -6.34 33.68
N PRO A 163 -17.76 -7.32 32.80
CA PRO A 163 -17.74 -8.72 33.20
C PRO A 163 -16.43 -9.03 33.94
N GLU A 164 -16.58 -9.55 35.16
CA GLU A 164 -15.44 -10.06 35.93
C GLU A 164 -14.83 -11.30 35.24
N GLY A 165 -13.49 -11.39 35.19
CA GLY A 165 -12.78 -12.52 34.64
C GLY A 165 -12.83 -12.66 33.13
N ALA A 166 -13.35 -11.65 32.42
CA ALA A 166 -13.39 -11.64 30.96
C ALA A 166 -12.01 -11.38 30.32
N ALA A 167 -11.83 -11.91 29.11
CA ALA A 167 -10.63 -11.72 28.34
C ALA A 167 -10.96 -11.40 26.86
N THR A 168 -10.16 -10.54 26.26
CA THR A 168 -10.22 -10.25 24.82
C THR A 168 -8.81 -10.10 24.24
N THR A 169 -8.68 -10.44 22.97
CA THR A 169 -7.49 -10.15 22.16
C THR A 169 -7.92 -9.33 20.96
N ALA A 170 -7.28 -8.18 20.75
CA ALA A 170 -7.52 -7.33 19.63
C ALA A 170 -6.44 -7.49 18.55
N THR A 171 -6.86 -7.45 17.30
CA THR A 171 -6.00 -7.37 16.13
C THR A 171 -6.24 -6.04 15.45
N PHE A 172 -5.18 -5.30 15.18
CA PHE A 172 -5.19 -4.08 14.39
C PHE A 172 -4.69 -4.41 12.99
N THR A 173 -5.52 -4.17 11.98
CA THR A 173 -5.17 -4.43 10.57
C THR A 173 -4.92 -3.09 9.88
N PHE A 174 -3.77 -2.95 9.27
CA PHE A 174 -3.36 -1.80 8.47
C PHE A 174 -3.45 -2.18 7.00
N ALA A 175 -4.40 -1.59 6.27
CA ALA A 175 -4.58 -1.80 4.83
C ALA A 175 -4.04 -0.58 4.08
N ALA A 176 -3.15 -0.80 3.13
CA ALA A 176 -2.51 0.27 2.39
C ALA A 176 -2.63 0.11 0.89
N GLU A 177 -2.73 1.23 0.19
CA GLU A 177 -2.76 1.30 -1.27
C GLU A 177 -1.99 2.53 -1.76
N GLN A 178 -1.59 2.52 -3.04
CA GLN A 178 -0.95 3.68 -3.65
C GLN A 178 -1.94 4.83 -3.82
N THR A 179 -1.47 6.08 -3.71
CA THR A 179 -2.27 7.27 -3.98
C THR A 179 -2.30 7.62 -5.47
N LYS A 180 -1.20 7.39 -6.18
CA LYS A 180 -1.05 7.76 -7.58
C LYS A 180 -1.88 6.88 -8.50
N ASN A 181 -2.73 7.50 -9.32
CA ASN A 181 -3.66 6.84 -10.26
C ASN A 181 -4.68 5.91 -9.57
N ASN A 182 -4.99 6.20 -8.32
CA ASN A 182 -5.98 5.49 -7.52
C ASN A 182 -6.85 6.55 -6.82
N PRO A 183 -7.88 7.06 -7.53
CA PRO A 183 -8.73 8.16 -7.06
C PRO A 183 -9.62 7.77 -5.88
#